data_f3b56b04c08bf44f9001876d95299d1e
#
_entry.id   f3b56b04c08bf44f9001876d95299d1e
#
_cell.length_a   1.000
_cell.length_b   1.000
_cell.length_c   1.000
_cell.angle_alpha   90.00
_cell.angle_beta   90.00
_cell.angle_gamma   90.00
#
_symmetry.space_group_name_H-M   'P 1'
#
loop_
_entity.id
_entity.type
_entity.pdbx_description
1 polymer ?
#
loop_
_entity_poly.entity_id
_entity_poly.type
_entity_poly.pdbx_seq_one_letter_code
_entity_poly.pdbx_strand_id
1 'polypeptide(L)'
;MQDEHLANVDELQSYLIHRVEMFLNAHGRKLLGWDEILQGGLAPNATVMSWRGEQGGIDAVKSGHQAIMTPGSHCYIDGYQDAPYSQPEAIGGYLPLEKVYSYNPIPASLTPDEAKLIYGVQANLWAEYIQTDEHCEYMIYPRILALAEVAWSAPERKSWTDFRPRALKAVAYLQSKGYHPFDLKKEIGNRPEAVSYTHLRAH
;
A
#
# COMPACT_ATOMS: atom_id res chain seq x y z
N MET A 1 -11.34 30.95 -5.55
CA MET A 1 -10.54 30.84 -6.80
C MET A 1 -10.23 32.23 -7.36
N GLN A 2 -11.21 33.06 -7.67
CA GLN A 2 -10.94 34.39 -8.23
C GLN A 2 -10.11 35.29 -7.32
N ASP A 3 -10.44 35.35 -6.02
CA ASP A 3 -9.73 36.17 -5.03
C ASP A 3 -8.29 35.75 -4.76
N GLU A 4 -7.96 34.46 -4.99
CA GLU A 4 -6.62 33.89 -4.80
C GLU A 4 -5.88 33.66 -6.12
N HIS A 5 -6.45 34.13 -7.24
CA HIS A 5 -5.89 34.02 -8.59
C HIS A 5 -5.57 32.56 -9.04
N LEU A 6 -6.35 31.58 -8.56
CA LEU A 6 -6.17 30.17 -8.88
C LEU A 6 -6.85 29.82 -10.21
N ALA A 7 -6.12 29.19 -11.12
CA ALA A 7 -6.57 28.94 -12.48
C ALA A 7 -7.54 27.74 -12.58
N ASN A 8 -7.40 26.73 -11.70
CA ASN A 8 -8.15 25.47 -11.77
C ASN A 8 -8.33 24.84 -10.38
N VAL A 9 -9.02 23.69 -10.33
CA VAL A 9 -9.31 22.97 -9.09
C VAL A 9 -8.04 22.34 -8.48
N ASP A 10 -7.09 21.91 -9.30
CA ASP A 10 -5.84 21.32 -8.82
C ASP A 10 -5.00 22.36 -8.07
N GLU A 11 -4.97 23.62 -8.56
CA GLU A 11 -4.32 24.71 -7.85
C GLU A 11 -5.07 25.08 -6.55
N LEU A 12 -6.39 24.97 -6.52
CA LEU A 12 -7.16 25.16 -5.30
C LEU A 12 -6.84 24.07 -4.25
N GLN A 13 -6.72 22.82 -4.68
CA GLN A 13 -6.28 21.74 -3.82
C GLN A 13 -4.88 22.01 -3.26
N SER A 14 -3.93 22.33 -4.13
CA SER A 14 -2.55 22.66 -3.76
C SER A 14 -2.51 23.84 -2.77
N TYR A 15 -3.27 24.92 -3.02
CA TYR A 15 -3.38 26.05 -2.11
C TYR A 15 -3.86 25.63 -0.70
N LEU A 16 -4.88 24.78 -0.62
CA LEU A 16 -5.37 24.27 0.67
C LEU A 16 -4.29 23.43 1.37
N ILE A 17 -3.64 22.51 0.62
CA ILE A 17 -2.60 21.63 1.16
C ILE A 17 -1.40 22.44 1.68
N HIS A 18 -0.97 23.48 0.98
CA HIS A 18 0.07 24.39 1.46
C HIS A 18 -0.30 25.05 2.80
N ARG A 19 -1.53 25.49 2.95
CA ARG A 19 -2.00 26.08 4.22
C ARG A 19 -2.01 25.07 5.37
N VAL A 20 -2.44 23.83 5.08
CA VAL A 20 -2.39 22.72 6.04
C VAL A 20 -0.93 22.41 6.41
N GLU A 21 -0.03 22.36 5.43
CA GLU A 21 1.39 22.13 5.68
C GLU A 21 1.99 23.21 6.59
N MET A 22 1.74 24.49 6.30
CA MET A 22 2.22 25.60 7.14
C MET A 22 1.73 25.45 8.59
N PHE A 23 0.48 25.09 8.78
CA PHE A 23 -0.08 24.85 10.12
C PHE A 23 0.63 23.67 10.80
N LEU A 24 0.81 22.55 10.12
CA LEU A 24 1.50 21.37 10.66
C LEU A 24 2.95 21.69 11.03
N ASN A 25 3.68 22.39 10.16
CA ASN A 25 5.07 22.77 10.38
C ASN A 25 5.20 23.71 11.59
N ALA A 26 4.29 24.66 11.76
CA ALA A 26 4.24 25.54 12.94
C ALA A 26 4.05 24.76 14.26
N HIS A 27 3.49 23.54 14.19
CA HIS A 27 3.30 22.64 15.34
C HIS A 27 4.34 21.51 15.38
N GLY A 28 5.45 21.61 14.65
CA GLY A 28 6.54 20.63 14.64
C GLY A 28 6.15 19.29 14.00
N ARG A 29 5.19 19.30 13.07
CA ARG A 29 4.75 18.12 12.30
C ARG A 29 5.02 18.34 10.82
N LYS A 30 5.25 17.22 10.09
CA LYS A 30 5.37 17.23 8.63
C LYS A 30 4.06 16.74 8.00
N LEU A 31 3.76 17.26 6.82
CA LEU A 31 2.65 16.78 6.01
C LEU A 31 3.02 15.44 5.36
N LEU A 32 2.12 14.49 5.46
CA LEU A 32 2.11 13.26 4.67
C LEU A 32 0.77 13.18 3.94
N GLY A 33 0.77 13.04 2.63
CA GLY A 33 -0.45 12.97 1.83
C GLY A 33 -0.38 11.89 0.75
N TRP A 34 -1.55 11.43 0.35
CA TRP A 34 -1.69 10.55 -0.81
C TRP A 34 -1.19 11.24 -2.08
N ASP A 35 -0.87 10.49 -3.13
CA ASP A 35 -0.22 11.05 -4.32
C ASP A 35 -1.07 12.07 -5.12
N GLU A 36 -2.34 12.28 -4.74
CA GLU A 36 -3.16 13.39 -5.24
C GLU A 36 -2.57 14.76 -4.89
N ILE A 37 -1.80 14.88 -3.80
CA ILE A 37 -1.15 16.16 -3.43
C ILE A 37 -0.08 16.64 -4.43
N LEU A 38 0.30 15.79 -5.38
CA LEU A 38 1.16 16.18 -6.52
C LEU A 38 0.43 17.11 -7.50
N GLN A 39 -0.90 17.04 -7.54
CA GLN A 39 -1.70 17.85 -8.46
C GLN A 39 -1.69 19.32 -8.04
N GLY A 40 -1.46 20.20 -9.03
CA GLY A 40 -1.43 21.66 -8.80
C GLY A 40 -0.19 22.18 -8.06
N GLY A 41 0.77 21.33 -7.76
CA GLY A 41 2.04 21.67 -7.10
C GLY A 41 2.17 21.12 -5.69
N LEU A 42 3.30 20.49 -5.41
CA LEU A 42 3.58 19.86 -4.13
C LEU A 42 4.03 20.88 -3.07
N ALA A 43 3.51 20.77 -1.86
CA ALA A 43 3.94 21.58 -0.72
C ALA A 43 5.40 21.29 -0.35
N PRO A 44 6.23 22.30 0.04
CA PRO A 44 7.70 22.19 0.06
C PRO A 44 8.29 21.09 0.93
N ASN A 45 7.64 20.71 2.04
CA ASN A 45 8.16 19.70 2.98
C ASN A 45 7.27 18.44 3.02
N ALA A 46 6.34 18.31 2.08
CA ALA A 46 5.42 17.18 2.05
C ALA A 46 6.13 15.86 1.71
N THR A 47 5.69 14.79 2.33
CA THR A 47 6.00 13.41 1.96
C THR A 47 4.81 12.83 1.20
N VAL A 48 5.06 12.10 0.11
CA VAL A 48 4.02 11.55 -0.76
C VAL A 48 3.83 10.06 -0.50
N MET A 49 2.58 9.62 -0.31
CA MET A 49 2.19 8.21 -0.32
C MET A 49 1.71 7.81 -1.71
N SER A 50 2.50 7.01 -2.41
CA SER A 50 2.21 6.58 -3.77
C SER A 50 1.34 5.33 -3.77
N TRP A 51 0.02 5.49 -4.00
CA TRP A 51 -0.94 4.39 -3.95
C TRP A 51 -1.49 3.97 -5.30
N ARG A 52 -1.64 4.91 -6.25
CA ARG A 52 -2.14 4.64 -7.61
C ARG A 52 -1.15 3.90 -8.51
N GLY A 53 0.02 3.54 -7.95
CA GLY A 53 1.13 2.88 -8.59
C GLY A 53 2.44 3.42 -8.04
N GLU A 54 3.52 3.27 -8.79
CA GLU A 54 4.85 3.75 -8.37
C GLU A 54 5.17 5.17 -8.86
N GLN A 55 4.44 5.65 -9.88
CA GLN A 55 4.77 6.89 -10.56
C GLN A 55 4.73 8.10 -9.63
N GLY A 56 3.74 8.20 -8.75
CA GLY A 56 3.65 9.29 -7.78
C GLY A 56 4.88 9.36 -6.85
N GLY A 57 5.37 8.19 -6.41
CA GLY A 57 6.60 8.11 -5.63
C GLY A 57 7.85 8.51 -6.44
N ILE A 58 7.94 8.08 -7.69
CA ILE A 58 9.02 8.45 -8.60
C ILE A 58 9.04 9.97 -8.82
N ASP A 59 7.89 10.58 -9.08
CA ASP A 59 7.78 12.02 -9.32
C ASP A 59 8.13 12.82 -8.06
N ALA A 60 7.69 12.36 -6.89
CA ALA A 60 8.04 12.97 -5.61
C ALA A 60 9.55 12.98 -5.37
N VAL A 61 10.22 11.82 -5.49
CA VAL A 61 11.66 11.74 -5.20
C VAL A 61 12.51 12.47 -6.23
N LYS A 62 12.10 12.50 -7.51
CA LYS A 62 12.76 13.30 -8.55
C LYS A 62 12.64 14.80 -8.33
N SER A 63 11.61 15.25 -7.62
CA SER A 63 11.47 16.64 -7.16
C SER A 63 12.07 16.90 -5.78
N GLY A 64 12.81 15.94 -5.21
CA GLY A 64 13.53 16.10 -3.94
C GLY A 64 12.71 15.83 -2.69
N HIS A 65 11.50 15.27 -2.83
CA HIS A 65 10.63 14.92 -1.71
C HIS A 65 10.79 13.46 -1.29
N GLN A 66 10.45 13.17 -0.04
CA GLN A 66 10.35 11.79 0.44
C GLN A 66 9.07 11.13 -0.08
N ALA A 67 9.14 9.82 -0.33
CA ALA A 67 7.97 9.04 -0.69
C ALA A 67 7.84 7.77 0.15
N ILE A 68 6.61 7.35 0.43
CA ILE A 68 6.24 6.04 0.95
C ILE A 68 5.55 5.27 -0.17
N MET A 69 6.06 4.07 -0.46
CA MET A 69 5.51 3.24 -1.52
C MET A 69 4.40 2.35 -0.95
N THR A 70 3.20 2.51 -1.50
CA THR A 70 2.02 1.75 -1.09
C THR A 70 1.11 1.42 -2.27
N PRO A 71 1.66 0.95 -3.42
CA PRO A 71 0.85 0.73 -4.61
C PRO A 71 -0.24 -0.32 -4.37
N GLY A 72 -1.45 -0.04 -4.84
CA GLY A 72 -2.60 -0.92 -4.69
C GLY A 72 -2.38 -2.33 -5.22
N SER A 73 -1.50 -2.49 -6.21
CA SER A 73 -1.12 -3.77 -6.79
C SER A 73 -0.35 -4.72 -5.86
N HIS A 74 0.24 -4.22 -4.74
CA HIS A 74 1.09 -4.99 -3.84
C HIS A 74 0.84 -4.74 -2.35
N CYS A 75 0.21 -3.62 -1.99
CA CYS A 75 0.14 -3.15 -0.61
C CYS A 75 -1.29 -3.04 -0.06
N TYR A 76 -2.34 -3.21 -0.88
CA TYR A 76 -3.74 -3.14 -0.46
C TYR A 76 -4.22 -4.52 -0.03
N ILE A 77 -4.09 -4.79 1.27
CA ILE A 77 -4.41 -6.10 1.86
C ILE A 77 -5.88 -6.23 2.27
N ASP A 78 -6.73 -5.36 1.78
CA ASP A 78 -8.19 -5.40 1.84
C ASP A 78 -8.84 -6.14 0.66
N GLY A 79 -8.06 -6.45 -0.39
CA GLY A 79 -8.47 -7.31 -1.50
C GLY A 79 -8.42 -8.81 -1.17
N TYR A 80 -9.04 -9.63 -2.03
CA TYR A 80 -9.03 -11.08 -1.92
C TYR A 80 -7.60 -11.64 -1.96
N GLN A 81 -7.27 -12.54 -1.03
CA GLN A 81 -5.97 -13.19 -1.01
C GLN A 81 -5.96 -14.58 -1.69
N ASP A 82 -7.13 -15.10 -2.03
CA ASP A 82 -7.33 -16.31 -2.83
C ASP A 82 -8.62 -16.17 -3.67
N ALA A 83 -9.08 -17.24 -4.31
CA ALA A 83 -10.27 -17.26 -5.15
C ALA A 83 -11.50 -16.72 -4.38
N PRO A 84 -12.24 -15.72 -4.89
CA PRO A 84 -13.29 -15.01 -4.14
C PRO A 84 -14.37 -15.92 -3.55
N TYR A 85 -14.73 -17.01 -4.25
CA TYR A 85 -15.75 -17.94 -3.78
C TYR A 85 -15.33 -18.75 -2.53
N SER A 86 -14.03 -18.76 -2.20
CA SER A 86 -13.46 -19.44 -1.04
C SER A 86 -13.14 -18.50 0.12
N GLN A 87 -13.41 -17.22 -0.04
CA GLN A 87 -12.98 -16.16 0.86
C GLN A 87 -14.18 -15.45 1.51
N PRO A 88 -14.01 -14.86 2.72
CA PRO A 88 -14.92 -13.84 3.21
C PRO A 88 -15.06 -12.69 2.21
N GLU A 89 -16.19 -11.97 2.25
CA GLU A 89 -16.41 -10.83 1.38
C GLU A 89 -15.30 -9.78 1.56
N ALA A 90 -14.79 -9.24 0.44
CA ALA A 90 -13.79 -8.20 0.41
C ALA A 90 -14.16 -7.14 -0.64
N ILE A 91 -13.44 -6.01 -0.66
CA ILE A 91 -13.70 -4.91 -1.61
C ILE A 91 -13.54 -5.33 -3.09
N GLY A 92 -12.86 -6.43 -3.34
CA GLY A 92 -12.53 -6.92 -4.68
C GLY A 92 -11.01 -7.09 -4.86
N GLY A 93 -10.58 -7.15 -6.10
CA GLY A 93 -9.17 -7.35 -6.44
C GLY A 93 -8.66 -8.77 -6.14
N TYR A 94 -7.37 -8.98 -6.39
CA TYR A 94 -6.70 -10.25 -6.07
C TYR A 94 -5.25 -9.95 -5.70
N LEU A 95 -4.92 -10.13 -4.44
CA LEU A 95 -3.57 -9.88 -3.90
C LEU A 95 -3.13 -11.05 -3.01
N PRO A 96 -2.61 -12.14 -3.60
CA PRO A 96 -2.10 -13.28 -2.85
C PRO A 96 -0.78 -12.97 -2.16
N LEU A 97 -0.42 -13.80 -1.18
CA LEU A 97 0.80 -13.65 -0.38
C LEU A 97 2.07 -13.50 -1.23
N GLU A 98 2.21 -14.33 -2.28
CA GLU A 98 3.38 -14.30 -3.17
C GLU A 98 3.50 -12.96 -3.91
N LYS A 99 2.38 -12.38 -4.31
CA LYS A 99 2.35 -11.08 -4.99
C LYS A 99 2.83 -9.96 -4.07
N VAL A 100 2.40 -9.94 -2.81
CA VAL A 100 2.92 -9.00 -1.80
C VAL A 100 4.43 -9.19 -1.62
N TYR A 101 4.88 -10.43 -1.47
CA TYR A 101 6.29 -10.76 -1.28
C TYR A 101 7.18 -10.38 -2.48
N SER A 102 6.64 -10.45 -3.68
CA SER A 102 7.38 -10.11 -4.91
C SER A 102 7.72 -8.63 -5.04
N TYR A 103 7.09 -7.76 -4.25
CA TYR A 103 7.27 -6.33 -4.37
C TYR A 103 8.71 -5.88 -4.09
N ASN A 104 9.19 -4.96 -4.90
CA ASN A 104 10.41 -4.20 -4.64
C ASN A 104 10.04 -2.71 -4.53
N PRO A 105 10.13 -2.09 -3.34
CA PRO A 105 9.69 -0.72 -3.14
C PRO A 105 10.62 0.33 -3.75
N ILE A 106 11.77 -0.07 -4.28
CA ILE A 106 12.70 0.84 -4.96
C ILE A 106 12.56 0.63 -6.47
N PRO A 107 11.86 1.54 -7.20
CA PRO A 107 11.76 1.47 -8.65
C PRO A 107 13.12 1.49 -9.33
N ALA A 108 13.31 0.62 -10.32
CA ALA A 108 14.58 0.51 -11.04
C ALA A 108 14.95 1.76 -11.85
N SER A 109 14.02 2.68 -12.05
CA SER A 109 14.24 3.96 -12.75
C SER A 109 14.89 5.04 -11.88
N LEU A 110 15.04 4.80 -10.58
CA LEU A 110 15.64 5.74 -9.64
C LEU A 110 17.16 5.58 -9.58
N THR A 111 17.84 6.69 -9.49
CA THR A 111 19.28 6.71 -9.15
C THR A 111 19.50 6.31 -7.69
N PRO A 112 20.71 5.91 -7.28
CA PRO A 112 21.00 5.58 -5.88
C PRO A 112 20.71 6.73 -4.88
N ASP A 113 20.83 7.98 -5.30
CA ASP A 113 20.53 9.14 -4.44
C ASP A 113 19.02 9.39 -4.34
N GLU A 114 18.28 9.29 -5.42
CA GLU A 114 16.83 9.33 -5.43
C GLU A 114 16.22 8.20 -4.58
N ALA A 115 16.76 6.98 -4.68
CA ALA A 115 16.32 5.83 -3.91
C ALA A 115 16.39 6.04 -2.39
N LYS A 116 17.30 6.88 -1.89
CA LYS A 116 17.39 7.26 -0.47
C LYS A 116 16.19 8.07 0.01
N LEU A 117 15.44 8.68 -0.89
CA LEU A 117 14.23 9.43 -0.59
C LEU A 117 12.99 8.52 -0.48
N ILE A 118 13.09 7.25 -0.86
CA ILE A 118 12.06 6.26 -0.54
C ILE A 118 12.17 5.95 0.95
N TYR A 119 11.22 6.49 1.71
CA TYR A 119 11.23 6.42 3.17
C TYR A 119 10.78 5.06 3.71
N GLY A 120 10.02 4.32 2.90
CA GLY A 120 9.54 2.99 3.25
C GLY A 120 8.37 2.52 2.42
N VAL A 121 7.72 1.49 2.94
CA VAL A 121 6.51 0.87 2.37
C VAL A 121 5.43 0.74 3.43
N GLN A 122 4.16 0.79 3.01
CA GLN A 122 3.02 0.65 3.90
C GLN A 122 1.99 -0.31 3.31
N ALA A 123 1.39 -1.15 4.16
CA ALA A 123 0.18 -1.88 3.83
C ALA A 123 -1.06 -1.03 4.15
N ASN A 124 -2.09 -1.14 3.31
CA ASN A 124 -3.39 -0.52 3.55
C ASN A 124 -4.44 -1.61 3.73
N LEU A 125 -5.25 -1.47 4.78
CA LEU A 125 -6.39 -2.31 5.07
C LEU A 125 -7.61 -1.40 5.29
N TRP A 126 -8.39 -1.18 4.24
CA TRP A 126 -9.63 -0.41 4.31
C TRP A 126 -10.75 -1.32 4.80
N ALA A 127 -11.60 -0.80 5.68
CA ALA A 127 -12.49 -1.62 6.48
C ALA A 127 -13.94 -1.67 6.00
N GLU A 128 -14.25 -1.21 4.79
CA GLU A 128 -15.61 -1.15 4.26
C GLU A 128 -16.34 -2.51 4.28
N TYR A 129 -15.58 -3.60 4.13
CA TYR A 129 -16.08 -4.98 4.12
C TYR A 129 -15.63 -5.79 5.34
N ILE A 130 -14.84 -5.20 6.26
CA ILE A 130 -14.31 -5.88 7.44
C ILE A 130 -15.22 -5.58 8.62
N GLN A 131 -15.94 -6.59 9.11
CA GLN A 131 -16.97 -6.41 10.11
C GLN A 131 -16.56 -6.85 11.51
N THR A 132 -15.53 -7.69 11.65
CA THR A 132 -15.08 -8.25 12.93
C THR A 132 -13.56 -8.24 13.04
N ASP A 133 -13.05 -8.38 14.26
CA ASP A 133 -11.62 -8.47 14.54
C ASP A 133 -11.00 -9.72 13.88
N GLU A 134 -11.73 -10.85 13.88
CA GLU A 134 -11.30 -12.09 13.24
C GLU A 134 -11.17 -11.91 11.73
N HIS A 135 -12.11 -11.16 11.11
CA HIS A 135 -12.01 -10.85 9.69
C HIS A 135 -10.81 -9.92 9.40
N CYS A 136 -10.54 -8.96 10.28
CA CYS A 136 -9.36 -8.11 10.21
C CYS A 136 -8.06 -8.94 10.26
N GLU A 137 -7.95 -9.85 11.23
CA GLU A 137 -6.81 -10.77 11.37
C GLU A 137 -6.63 -11.65 10.13
N TYR A 138 -7.75 -12.17 9.61
CA TYR A 138 -7.76 -12.97 8.38
C TYR A 138 -7.20 -12.19 7.19
N MET A 139 -7.59 -10.93 7.02
CA MET A 139 -7.15 -10.10 5.92
C MET A 139 -5.69 -9.67 6.05
N ILE A 140 -5.23 -9.40 7.26
CA ILE A 140 -3.85 -8.98 7.54
C ILE A 140 -2.87 -10.14 7.36
N TYR A 141 -3.14 -11.28 8.01
CA TYR A 141 -2.19 -12.39 8.06
C TYR A 141 -2.47 -13.45 6.99
N PRO A 142 -1.42 -13.99 6.31
CA PRO A 142 0.01 -13.71 6.54
C PRO A 142 0.60 -12.57 5.68
N ARG A 143 -0.19 -11.82 4.91
CA ARG A 143 0.32 -10.83 3.93
C ARG A 143 1.18 -9.74 4.57
N ILE A 144 0.87 -9.29 5.79
CA ILE A 144 1.70 -8.30 6.48
C ILE A 144 3.11 -8.84 6.80
N LEU A 145 3.27 -10.15 6.99
CA LEU A 145 4.59 -10.76 7.21
C LEU A 145 5.45 -10.69 5.95
N ALA A 146 4.81 -10.84 4.78
CA ALA A 146 5.50 -10.67 3.49
C ALA A 146 5.96 -9.22 3.30
N LEU A 147 5.09 -8.24 3.59
CA LEU A 147 5.46 -6.84 3.46
C LEU A 147 6.52 -6.43 4.49
N ALA A 148 6.48 -6.99 5.69
CA ALA A 148 7.53 -6.79 6.69
C ALA A 148 8.89 -7.26 6.18
N GLU A 149 8.97 -8.44 5.54
CA GLU A 149 10.23 -8.91 4.96
C GLU A 149 10.66 -8.06 3.77
N VAL A 150 9.73 -7.60 2.93
CA VAL A 150 9.99 -6.62 1.86
C VAL A 150 10.60 -5.33 2.42
N ALA A 151 10.09 -4.83 3.55
CA ALA A 151 10.55 -3.60 4.17
C ALA A 151 11.94 -3.72 4.81
N TRP A 152 12.29 -4.88 5.36
CA TRP A 152 13.48 -5.08 6.19
C TRP A 152 14.60 -5.86 5.50
N SER A 153 14.35 -6.44 4.32
CA SER A 153 15.33 -7.26 3.61
C SER A 153 15.77 -6.63 2.32
N ALA A 154 17.05 -6.68 2.05
CA ALA A 154 17.56 -6.31 0.73
C ALA A 154 16.95 -7.24 -0.35
N PRO A 155 16.57 -6.71 -1.52
CA PRO A 155 15.85 -7.47 -2.55
C PRO A 155 16.56 -8.77 -2.96
N GLU A 156 17.90 -8.75 -3.03
CA GLU A 156 18.73 -9.91 -3.39
C GLU A 156 18.77 -11.01 -2.32
N ARG A 157 18.31 -10.73 -1.10
CA ARG A 157 18.20 -11.70 0.00
C ARG A 157 16.82 -12.36 0.07
N LYS A 158 15.85 -11.85 -0.68
CA LYS A 158 14.50 -12.41 -0.67
C LYS A 158 14.46 -13.71 -1.44
N SER A 159 13.81 -14.73 -0.86
CA SER A 159 13.60 -16.04 -1.48
C SER A 159 12.21 -16.54 -1.13
N TRP A 160 11.34 -16.65 -2.13
CA TRP A 160 9.99 -17.18 -1.93
C TRP A 160 9.99 -18.60 -1.37
N THR A 161 10.89 -19.45 -1.87
CA THR A 161 11.02 -20.84 -1.45
C THR A 161 11.46 -20.99 0.01
N ASP A 162 12.17 -19.99 0.56
CA ASP A 162 12.51 -19.90 1.98
C ASP A 162 11.38 -19.23 2.79
N PHE A 163 10.80 -18.15 2.27
CA PHE A 163 9.78 -17.39 2.98
C PHE A 163 8.49 -18.20 3.19
N ARG A 164 7.96 -18.87 2.17
CA ARG A 164 6.67 -19.58 2.24
C ARG A 164 6.60 -20.63 3.38
N PRO A 165 7.60 -21.49 3.60
CA PRO A 165 7.64 -22.38 4.77
C PRO A 165 7.65 -21.63 6.12
N ARG A 166 8.32 -20.48 6.22
CA ARG A 166 8.30 -19.66 7.44
C ARG A 166 6.93 -19.04 7.65
N ALA A 167 6.27 -18.54 6.61
CA ALA A 167 4.89 -18.03 6.67
C ALA A 167 3.90 -19.11 7.15
N LEU A 168 4.02 -20.35 6.66
CA LEU A 168 3.21 -21.48 7.13
C LEU A 168 3.38 -21.75 8.63
N LYS A 169 4.62 -21.69 9.13
CA LYS A 169 4.91 -21.84 10.57
C LYS A 169 4.33 -20.67 11.36
N ALA A 170 4.44 -19.45 10.85
CA ALA A 170 3.89 -18.25 11.50
C ALA A 170 2.36 -18.32 11.57
N VAL A 171 1.68 -18.76 10.51
CA VAL A 171 0.22 -18.98 10.51
C VAL A 171 -0.17 -19.99 11.59
N ALA A 172 0.50 -21.13 11.68
CA ALA A 172 0.23 -22.14 12.70
C ALA A 172 0.48 -21.61 14.12
N TYR A 173 1.52 -20.80 14.32
CA TYR A 173 1.79 -20.15 15.59
C TYR A 173 0.68 -19.15 15.96
N LEU A 174 0.26 -18.29 15.04
CA LEU A 174 -0.84 -17.34 15.27
C LEU A 174 -2.14 -18.06 15.65
N GLN A 175 -2.50 -19.13 14.92
CA GLN A 175 -3.65 -19.97 15.25
C GLN A 175 -3.55 -20.56 16.66
N SER A 176 -2.36 -21.01 17.08
CA SER A 176 -2.13 -21.54 18.45
C SER A 176 -2.29 -20.48 19.54
N LYS A 177 -2.26 -19.19 19.19
CA LYS A 177 -2.47 -18.04 20.08
C LYS A 177 -3.89 -17.48 20.02
N GLY A 178 -4.78 -18.12 19.28
CA GLY A 178 -6.19 -17.72 19.16
C GLY A 178 -6.45 -16.66 18.08
N TYR A 179 -5.47 -16.32 17.24
CA TYR A 179 -5.67 -15.47 16.08
C TYR A 179 -6.27 -16.24 14.89
N HIS A 180 -6.89 -15.53 13.97
CA HIS A 180 -7.64 -16.08 12.83
C HIS A 180 -7.00 -15.75 11.47
N PRO A 181 -5.70 -16.07 11.23
CA PRO A 181 -5.05 -15.81 9.95
C PRO A 181 -5.67 -16.64 8.83
N PHE A 182 -5.56 -16.17 7.59
CA PHE A 182 -5.84 -17.02 6.43
C PHE A 182 -5.01 -18.31 6.48
N ASP A 183 -5.70 -19.44 6.36
CA ASP A 183 -5.04 -20.76 6.37
C ASP A 183 -4.34 -21.02 5.03
N LEU A 184 -3.07 -20.66 4.97
CA LEU A 184 -2.23 -20.77 3.77
C LEU A 184 -2.12 -22.23 3.22
N LYS A 185 -2.47 -23.25 4.03
CA LYS A 185 -2.54 -24.63 3.56
C LYS A 185 -3.74 -24.89 2.66
N LYS A 186 -4.79 -24.06 2.78
CA LYS A 186 -6.01 -24.15 1.98
C LYS A 186 -5.98 -23.23 0.76
N GLU A 187 -4.87 -22.55 0.50
CA GLU A 187 -4.70 -21.70 -0.66
C GLU A 187 -4.95 -22.50 -1.95
N ILE A 188 -5.92 -22.06 -2.73
CA ILE A 188 -6.31 -22.67 -4.00
C ILE A 188 -5.36 -22.26 -5.12
N GLY A 189 -4.77 -21.06 -4.97
CA GLY A 189 -3.80 -20.48 -5.91
C GLY A 189 -4.45 -19.78 -7.09
N ASN A 190 -3.65 -19.49 -8.11
CA ASN A 190 -3.99 -18.64 -9.23
C ASN A 190 -5.36 -18.92 -9.84
N ARG A 191 -6.27 -17.92 -9.80
CA ARG A 191 -7.62 -17.97 -10.35
C ARG A 191 -7.87 -16.71 -11.18
N PRO A 192 -7.78 -16.80 -12.52
CA PRO A 192 -8.04 -15.68 -13.42
C PRO A 192 -9.41 -15.03 -13.20
N GLU A 193 -10.40 -15.79 -12.78
CA GLU A 193 -11.75 -15.31 -12.50
C GLU A 193 -11.80 -14.32 -11.33
N ALA A 194 -10.84 -14.37 -10.43
CA ALA A 194 -10.75 -13.43 -9.31
C ALA A 194 -10.49 -11.98 -9.76
N VAL A 195 -10.00 -11.78 -10.99
CA VAL A 195 -9.65 -10.47 -11.54
C VAL A 195 -10.87 -9.73 -12.10
N SER A 196 -11.95 -10.42 -12.43
CA SER A 196 -13.09 -9.81 -13.17
C SER A 196 -14.11 -9.08 -12.29
N TYR A 197 -14.05 -9.18 -10.98
CA TYR A 197 -15.05 -8.61 -10.07
C TYR A 197 -14.94 -7.09 -9.86
N THR A 198 -13.83 -6.47 -10.26
CA THR A 198 -13.59 -5.03 -10.11
C THR A 198 -14.45 -4.13 -11.02
N HIS A 199 -15.16 -4.69 -12.01
CA HIS A 199 -15.93 -3.90 -12.99
C HIS A 199 -17.45 -3.89 -12.77
N LEU A 200 -17.98 -4.60 -11.78
CA LEU A 200 -19.42 -4.77 -11.61
C LEU A 200 -20.09 -3.86 -10.57
N ARG A 201 -19.36 -2.96 -9.91
CA ARG A 201 -19.94 -2.03 -8.91
C ARG A 201 -19.56 -0.56 -9.08
N ALA A 202 -19.29 -0.11 -10.30
CA ALA A 202 -19.25 1.32 -10.64
C ALA A 202 -20.59 1.75 -11.22
N HIS A 203 -21.66 1.75 -10.41
CA HIS A 203 -22.93 2.45 -10.69
C HIS A 203 -23.52 2.94 -9.37
#